data_f168e4050a392afe87a2a0fe9ebb69bf
#
_entry.id   f168e4050a392afe87a2a0fe9ebb69bf
#
_cell.length_a   1.000
_cell.length_b   1.000
_cell.length_c   1.000
_cell.angle_alpha   90.00
_cell.angle_beta   90.00
_cell.angle_gamma   90.00
#
_symmetry.space_group_name_H-M   'P 1'
#
loop_
_entity.id
_entity.type
_entity.pdbx_description
1 polymer ?
#
loop_
_entity_poly.entity_id
_entity_poly.type
_entity_poly.pdbx_seq_one_letter_code
_entity_poly.pdbx_strand_id
1 'polypeptide(L)'
;LLIVAGLLLFVNESKVQQRSGAPDIFGAILSVGLFLTLVFGLIEGRNYGWWSVNKPFEIGDWKWGDPGISVIPVALGLSLIFGVLFVIWERIRDKAHKPVLLDLNLFHVNSFRNGSIAALIISMGEFGILFAIPLWLQNVLGLSPVDSGLVLLWLAGGAFLASGVGGALSGKLAPAMAVRIGVGLELVGVLGVALLANKIGRAHV
;
A
#
# COMPACT_ATOMS: atom_id res chain seq x y z
N LEU A 1 10.49 -19.38 2.29
CA LEU A 1 11.04 -20.38 3.20
C LEU A 1 12.15 -19.81 4.10
N LEU A 2 13.18 -19.12 3.57
CA LEU A 2 14.28 -18.53 4.36
C LEU A 2 13.78 -17.49 5.38
N ILE A 3 12.82 -16.65 5.00
CA ILE A 3 12.20 -15.64 5.90
C ILE A 3 11.47 -16.33 7.05
N VAL A 4 10.69 -17.37 6.76
CA VAL A 4 9.95 -18.14 7.78
C VAL A 4 10.93 -18.82 8.75
N ALA A 5 11.98 -19.44 8.23
CA ALA A 5 13.03 -20.04 9.03
C ALA A 5 13.74 -18.99 9.92
N GLY A 6 14.05 -17.81 9.35
CA GLY A 6 14.63 -16.71 10.10
C GLY A 6 13.72 -16.20 11.22
N LEU A 7 12.42 -16.03 10.96
CA LEU A 7 11.45 -15.62 11.97
C LEU A 7 11.35 -16.64 13.12
N LEU A 8 11.32 -17.94 12.81
CA LEU A 8 11.23 -18.99 13.82
C LEU A 8 12.49 -19.11 14.68
N LEU A 9 13.67 -18.78 14.12
CA LEU A 9 14.95 -18.92 14.81
C LEU A 9 15.36 -17.68 15.62
N PHE A 10 15.01 -16.48 15.15
CA PHE A 10 15.55 -15.22 15.68
C PHE A 10 14.51 -14.31 16.33
N VAL A 11 13.20 -14.57 16.15
CA VAL A 11 12.16 -13.74 16.74
C VAL A 11 11.60 -14.40 17.99
N ASN A 12 11.83 -13.79 19.16
CA ASN A 12 11.21 -14.22 20.39
C ASN A 12 9.72 -13.92 20.40
N GLU A 13 8.91 -14.87 20.86
CA GLU A 13 7.47 -14.69 20.96
C GLU A 13 7.14 -13.57 21.94
N SER A 14 6.64 -12.45 21.42
CA SER A 14 6.16 -11.33 22.23
C SER A 14 4.69 -11.57 22.60
N LYS A 15 4.45 -11.97 23.85
CA LYS A 15 3.09 -12.12 24.38
C LYS A 15 2.58 -10.76 24.87
N VAL A 16 1.89 -10.03 24.01
CA VAL A 16 1.08 -8.89 24.44
C VAL A 16 -0.15 -9.46 25.17
N GLN A 17 -0.55 -8.85 26.29
CA GLN A 17 -1.82 -9.18 26.95
C GLN A 17 -2.97 -8.92 25.93
N GLN A 18 -3.35 -9.97 25.21
CA GLN A 18 -4.47 -9.88 24.30
C GLN A 18 -5.77 -9.81 25.10
N ARG A 19 -6.69 -8.94 24.68
CA ARG A 19 -8.08 -9.00 25.14
C ARG A 19 -8.57 -10.43 24.97
N SER A 20 -9.08 -11.03 26.04
CA SER A 20 -9.55 -12.42 26.01
C SER A 20 -10.75 -12.54 25.08
N GLY A 21 -10.68 -13.43 24.09
CA GLY A 21 -11.78 -13.66 23.16
C GLY A 21 -11.36 -14.29 21.84
N ALA A 22 -12.35 -14.75 21.07
CA ALA A 22 -12.15 -15.29 19.73
C ALA A 22 -11.66 -14.19 18.75
N PRO A 23 -10.79 -14.55 17.79
CA PRO A 23 -10.34 -13.63 16.76
C PRO A 23 -11.51 -13.06 15.96
N ASP A 24 -11.33 -11.87 15.41
CA ASP A 24 -12.38 -11.18 14.66
C ASP A 24 -12.44 -11.64 13.21
N ILE A 25 -13.04 -12.81 12.99
CA ILE A 25 -13.19 -13.38 11.65
C ILE A 25 -14.17 -12.52 10.81
N PHE A 26 -15.25 -12.01 11.42
CA PHE A 26 -16.22 -11.22 10.67
C PHE A 26 -15.67 -9.86 10.24
N GLY A 27 -14.94 -9.17 11.12
CA GLY A 27 -14.22 -7.96 10.77
C GLY A 27 -13.17 -8.22 9.67
N ALA A 28 -12.48 -9.37 9.71
CA ALA A 28 -11.55 -9.77 8.65
C ALA A 28 -12.27 -9.94 7.29
N ILE A 29 -13.44 -10.59 7.26
CA ILE A 29 -14.24 -10.75 6.04
C ILE A 29 -14.69 -9.38 5.49
N LEU A 30 -15.15 -8.48 6.37
CA LEU A 30 -15.56 -7.13 5.97
C LEU A 30 -14.37 -6.32 5.41
N SER A 31 -13.20 -6.41 6.03
CA SER A 31 -11.99 -5.73 5.56
C SER A 31 -11.51 -6.29 4.21
N VAL A 32 -11.54 -7.60 4.02
CA VAL A 32 -11.23 -8.23 2.73
C VAL A 32 -12.21 -7.77 1.66
N GLY A 33 -13.52 -7.78 1.94
CA GLY A 33 -14.55 -7.28 1.03
C GLY A 33 -14.33 -5.82 0.64
N LEU A 34 -14.02 -4.96 1.62
CA LEU A 34 -13.69 -3.56 1.42
C LEU A 34 -12.52 -3.38 0.44
N PHE A 35 -11.37 -3.98 0.74
CA PHE A 35 -10.17 -3.77 -0.08
C PHE A 35 -10.26 -4.47 -1.44
N LEU A 36 -10.88 -5.64 -1.52
CA LEU A 36 -11.06 -6.35 -2.78
C LEU A 36 -11.91 -5.54 -3.77
N THR A 37 -13.05 -5.03 -3.32
CA THR A 37 -13.94 -4.23 -4.18
C THR A 37 -13.37 -2.85 -4.47
N LEU A 38 -12.63 -2.23 -3.53
CA LEU A 38 -11.94 -0.97 -3.74
C LEU A 38 -10.85 -1.10 -4.82
N VAL A 39 -9.95 -2.07 -4.63
CA VAL A 39 -8.82 -2.29 -5.53
C VAL A 39 -9.30 -2.70 -6.92
N PHE A 40 -10.30 -3.59 -7.00
CA PHE A 40 -10.94 -3.94 -8.26
C PHE A 40 -11.51 -2.69 -8.96
N GLY A 41 -12.28 -1.86 -8.25
CA GLY A 41 -12.86 -0.65 -8.80
C GLY A 41 -11.82 0.35 -9.31
N LEU A 42 -10.71 0.53 -8.58
CA LEU A 42 -9.65 1.47 -8.96
C LEU A 42 -8.80 0.96 -10.14
N ILE A 43 -8.47 -0.33 -10.17
CA ILE A 43 -7.62 -0.91 -11.22
C ILE A 43 -8.42 -1.07 -12.53
N GLU A 44 -9.62 -1.61 -12.43
CA GLU A 44 -10.41 -2.01 -13.59
C GLU A 44 -11.27 -0.86 -14.17
N GLY A 45 -11.29 0.31 -13.54
CA GLY A 45 -12.07 1.46 -13.99
C GLY A 45 -11.77 1.89 -15.40
N ARG A 46 -10.53 1.73 -15.88
CA ARG A 46 -10.14 2.03 -17.26
C ARG A 46 -10.67 1.00 -18.26
N ASN A 47 -10.74 -0.26 -17.88
CA ASN A 47 -11.16 -1.37 -18.74
C ASN A 47 -12.68 -1.43 -18.88
N TYR A 48 -13.40 -1.41 -17.75
CA TYR A 48 -14.87 -1.54 -17.75
C TYR A 48 -15.61 -0.21 -17.86
N GLY A 49 -14.90 0.93 -17.68
CA GLY A 49 -15.47 2.28 -17.69
C GLY A 49 -15.92 2.74 -16.30
N TRP A 50 -15.65 4.00 -15.99
CA TRP A 50 -15.92 4.57 -14.66
C TRP A 50 -17.43 4.74 -14.38
N TRP A 51 -18.24 5.05 -15.39
CA TRP A 51 -19.68 5.24 -15.29
C TRP A 51 -20.42 4.49 -16.39
N SER A 52 -20.07 4.77 -17.65
CA SER A 52 -20.60 4.07 -18.82
C SER A 52 -19.81 2.79 -19.04
N VAL A 53 -20.50 1.79 -19.60
CA VAL A 53 -19.89 0.49 -19.93
C VAL A 53 -18.99 0.64 -21.15
N ASN A 54 -17.68 0.45 -20.97
CA ASN A 54 -16.73 0.32 -22.08
C ASN A 54 -16.63 -1.15 -22.54
N LYS A 55 -16.68 -2.07 -21.56
CA LYS A 55 -16.65 -3.50 -21.79
C LYS A 55 -17.59 -4.17 -20.78
N PRO A 56 -18.46 -5.11 -21.19
CA PRO A 56 -19.28 -5.86 -20.27
C PRO A 56 -18.41 -6.68 -19.33
N PHE A 57 -18.79 -6.75 -18.05
CA PHE A 57 -18.16 -7.63 -17.08
C PHE A 57 -18.79 -9.00 -17.16
N GLU A 58 -18.01 -10.05 -17.40
CA GLU A 58 -18.47 -11.40 -17.64
C GLU A 58 -17.91 -12.37 -16.59
N ILE A 59 -18.77 -13.20 -16.01
CA ILE A 59 -18.40 -14.33 -15.15
C ILE A 59 -19.13 -15.56 -15.69
N GLY A 60 -18.41 -16.42 -16.42
CA GLY A 60 -19.00 -17.54 -17.10
C GLY A 60 -20.00 -17.06 -18.15
N ASP A 61 -21.26 -17.53 -18.09
CA ASP A 61 -22.33 -17.14 -19.00
C ASP A 61 -23.07 -15.85 -18.56
N TRP A 62 -22.76 -15.35 -17.37
CA TRP A 62 -23.40 -14.15 -16.83
C TRP A 62 -22.66 -12.88 -17.26
N LYS A 63 -23.42 -11.93 -17.84
CA LYS A 63 -22.91 -10.65 -18.32
C LYS A 63 -23.56 -9.50 -17.58
N TRP A 64 -22.74 -8.54 -17.12
CA TRP A 64 -23.18 -7.30 -16.50
C TRP A 64 -22.83 -6.12 -17.43
N GLY A 65 -23.79 -5.24 -17.66
CA GLY A 65 -23.48 -3.94 -18.25
C GLY A 65 -24.10 -3.66 -19.62
N ASP A 66 -25.14 -4.39 -20.04
CA ASP A 66 -25.84 -4.11 -21.30
C ASP A 66 -27.36 -3.93 -21.04
N PRO A 67 -27.96 -2.78 -21.34
CA PRO A 67 -27.44 -1.42 -21.36
C PRO A 67 -27.48 -0.81 -19.95
N GLY A 68 -26.41 -0.20 -19.46
CA GLY A 68 -26.48 0.34 -18.13
C GLY A 68 -25.22 0.92 -17.54
N ILE A 69 -25.19 0.86 -16.21
CA ILE A 69 -24.09 1.34 -15.39
C ILE A 69 -22.97 0.28 -15.37
N SER A 70 -21.72 0.72 -15.49
CA SER A 70 -20.54 -0.12 -15.35
C SER A 70 -20.53 -0.85 -13.99
N VAL A 71 -19.84 -1.96 -13.92
CA VAL A 71 -19.58 -2.69 -12.67
C VAL A 71 -18.75 -1.86 -11.65
N ILE A 72 -18.01 -0.86 -12.12
CA ILE A 72 -17.09 -0.08 -11.31
C ILE A 72 -17.79 0.77 -10.23
N PRO A 73 -18.80 1.60 -10.53
CA PRO A 73 -19.54 2.32 -9.49
C PRO A 73 -20.18 1.38 -8.47
N VAL A 74 -20.61 0.19 -8.90
CA VAL A 74 -21.17 -0.82 -7.99
C VAL A 74 -20.10 -1.38 -7.08
N ALA A 75 -18.93 -1.72 -7.61
CA ALA A 75 -17.80 -2.20 -6.82
C ALA A 75 -17.34 -1.16 -5.79
N LEU A 76 -17.21 0.12 -6.19
CA LEU A 76 -16.87 1.21 -5.28
C LEU A 76 -17.96 1.48 -4.24
N GLY A 77 -19.23 1.39 -4.63
CA GLY A 77 -20.36 1.47 -3.70
C GLY A 77 -20.36 0.33 -2.67
N LEU A 78 -20.09 -0.89 -3.10
CA LEU A 78 -19.92 -2.04 -2.20
C LEU A 78 -18.71 -1.86 -1.27
N SER A 79 -17.60 -1.33 -1.77
CA SER A 79 -16.44 -1.00 -0.94
C SER A 79 -16.82 -0.03 0.18
N LEU A 80 -17.55 1.03 -0.13
CA LEU A 80 -18.03 1.99 0.85
C LEU A 80 -18.94 1.31 1.88
N ILE A 81 -19.86 0.46 1.45
CA ILE A 81 -20.76 -0.29 2.34
C ILE A 81 -19.95 -1.20 3.28
N PHE A 82 -19.02 -2.00 2.75
CA PHE A 82 -18.15 -2.84 3.56
C PHE A 82 -17.32 -2.01 4.54
N GLY A 83 -16.82 -0.84 4.12
CA GLY A 83 -16.07 0.06 4.99
C GLY A 83 -16.91 0.61 6.14
N VAL A 84 -18.14 1.04 5.87
CA VAL A 84 -19.08 1.50 6.91
C VAL A 84 -19.42 0.37 7.86
N LEU A 85 -19.74 -0.81 7.34
CA LEU A 85 -20.05 -1.98 8.16
C LEU A 85 -18.84 -2.41 9.01
N PHE A 86 -17.65 -2.37 8.46
CA PHE A 86 -16.40 -2.65 9.19
C PHE A 86 -16.22 -1.69 10.37
N VAL A 87 -16.34 -0.37 10.15
CA VAL A 87 -16.21 0.64 11.20
C VAL A 87 -17.29 0.46 12.29
N ILE A 88 -18.54 0.17 11.90
CA ILE A 88 -19.62 -0.08 12.86
C ILE A 88 -19.31 -1.34 13.68
N TRP A 89 -18.89 -2.41 13.02
CA TRP A 89 -18.55 -3.68 13.67
C TRP A 89 -17.41 -3.54 14.67
N GLU A 90 -16.31 -2.90 14.26
CA GLU A 90 -15.16 -2.63 15.15
C GLU A 90 -15.57 -1.83 16.39
N ARG A 91 -16.42 -0.81 16.22
CA ARG A 91 -16.95 -0.02 17.36
C ARG A 91 -17.82 -0.85 18.31
N ILE A 92 -18.63 -1.76 17.78
CA ILE A 92 -19.47 -2.66 18.62
C ILE A 92 -18.58 -3.60 19.42
N ARG A 93 -17.56 -4.18 18.79
CA ARG A 93 -16.63 -5.10 19.45
C ARG A 93 -15.78 -4.38 20.50
N ASP A 94 -15.30 -3.18 20.20
CA ASP A 94 -14.52 -2.37 21.14
C ASP A 94 -15.32 -2.03 22.39
N LYS A 95 -16.57 -1.59 22.25
CA LYS A 95 -17.49 -1.36 23.38
C LYS A 95 -17.76 -2.63 24.20
N ALA A 96 -17.75 -3.79 23.57
CA ALA A 96 -17.90 -5.09 24.22
C ALA A 96 -16.57 -5.63 24.81
N HIS A 97 -15.49 -4.84 24.79
CA HIS A 97 -14.13 -5.22 25.23
C HIS A 97 -13.59 -6.49 24.56
N LYS A 98 -14.07 -6.82 23.36
CA LYS A 98 -13.59 -7.94 22.56
C LYS A 98 -12.34 -7.55 21.74
N PRO A 99 -11.53 -8.53 21.26
CA PRO A 99 -10.46 -8.25 20.34
C PRO A 99 -10.98 -7.59 19.07
N VAL A 100 -10.33 -6.51 18.64
CA VAL A 100 -10.63 -5.74 17.42
C VAL A 100 -9.45 -5.85 16.46
N LEU A 101 -9.71 -5.77 15.15
CA LEU A 101 -8.65 -5.73 14.14
C LEU A 101 -8.02 -4.33 14.07
N LEU A 102 -8.84 -3.30 14.23
CA LEU A 102 -8.41 -1.92 14.20
C LEU A 102 -9.00 -1.15 15.38
N ASP A 103 -8.15 -0.73 16.30
CA ASP A 103 -8.57 0.15 17.38
C ASP A 103 -8.76 1.58 16.85
N LEU A 104 -10.01 1.93 16.58
CA LEU A 104 -10.38 3.24 16.04
C LEU A 104 -10.07 4.40 17.01
N ASN A 105 -9.89 4.13 18.29
CA ASN A 105 -9.52 5.16 19.28
C ASN A 105 -8.11 5.69 19.04
N LEU A 106 -7.23 4.91 18.40
CA LEU A 106 -5.89 5.36 18.03
C LEU A 106 -5.93 6.61 17.13
N PHE A 107 -6.96 6.76 16.29
CA PHE A 107 -7.09 7.94 15.43
C PHE A 107 -7.44 9.23 16.18
N HIS A 108 -7.86 9.15 17.44
CA HIS A 108 -8.00 10.31 18.32
C HIS A 108 -6.65 10.81 18.85
N VAL A 109 -5.63 9.96 18.83
CA VAL A 109 -4.26 10.36 19.18
C VAL A 109 -3.63 11.09 18.00
N ASN A 110 -3.36 12.38 18.15
CA ASN A 110 -2.85 13.24 17.08
C ASN A 110 -1.57 12.68 16.42
N SER A 111 -0.65 12.15 17.23
CA SER A 111 0.60 11.55 16.71
C SER A 111 0.35 10.34 15.82
N PHE A 112 -0.60 9.48 16.18
CA PHE A 112 -0.97 8.32 15.37
C PHE A 112 -1.64 8.74 14.06
N ARG A 113 -2.64 9.63 14.15
CA ARG A 113 -3.36 10.12 12.98
C ARG A 113 -2.43 10.81 11.97
N ASN A 114 -1.63 11.75 12.46
CA ASN A 114 -0.71 12.50 11.60
C ASN A 114 0.40 11.59 11.04
N GLY A 115 0.89 10.63 11.83
CA GLY A 115 1.85 9.63 11.38
C GLY A 115 1.28 8.72 10.28
N SER A 116 0.02 8.27 10.44
CA SER A 116 -0.65 7.45 9.43
C SER A 116 -0.89 8.21 8.11
N ILE A 117 -1.27 9.49 8.18
CA ILE A 117 -1.42 10.34 6.99
C ILE A 117 -0.05 10.54 6.30
N ALA A 118 0.99 10.83 7.06
CA ALA A 118 2.34 10.97 6.52
C ALA A 118 2.83 9.68 5.87
N ALA A 119 2.63 8.53 6.52
CA ALA A 119 2.97 7.23 5.98
C ALA A 119 2.22 6.94 4.66
N LEU A 120 0.92 7.27 4.59
CA LEU A 120 0.13 7.12 3.36
C LEU A 120 0.72 7.95 2.22
N ILE A 121 1.04 9.22 2.45
CA ILE A 121 1.59 10.11 1.42
C ILE A 121 2.96 9.60 0.95
N ILE A 122 3.84 9.20 1.87
CA ILE A 122 5.17 8.66 1.55
C ILE A 122 5.02 7.38 0.72
N SER A 123 4.17 6.44 1.16
CA SER A 123 3.94 5.18 0.43
C SER A 123 3.38 5.41 -0.96
N MET A 124 2.46 6.37 -1.15
CA MET A 124 1.97 6.72 -2.50
C MET A 124 3.09 7.23 -3.41
N GLY A 125 4.00 8.06 -2.88
CA GLY A 125 5.18 8.53 -3.60
C GLY A 125 6.12 7.38 -3.96
N GLU A 126 6.46 6.54 -3.00
CA GLU A 126 7.35 5.39 -3.16
C GLU A 126 6.81 4.40 -4.22
N PHE A 127 5.55 3.98 -4.11
CA PHE A 127 4.95 3.08 -5.10
C PHE A 127 4.82 3.74 -6.47
N GLY A 128 4.55 5.05 -6.54
CA GLY A 128 4.54 5.81 -7.78
C GLY A 128 5.89 5.76 -8.50
N ILE A 129 6.98 5.95 -7.77
CA ILE A 129 8.34 5.89 -8.31
C ILE A 129 8.69 4.45 -8.72
N LEU A 130 8.40 3.45 -7.87
CA LEU A 130 8.66 2.04 -8.18
C LEU A 130 7.95 1.58 -9.46
N PHE A 131 6.79 2.16 -9.76
CA PHE A 131 6.07 1.89 -11.00
C PHE A 131 6.61 2.69 -12.18
N ALA A 132 6.95 3.97 -11.98
CA ALA A 132 7.38 4.87 -13.03
C ALA A 132 8.79 4.54 -13.57
N ILE A 133 9.73 4.15 -12.69
CA ILE A 133 11.11 3.87 -13.08
C ILE A 133 11.21 2.77 -14.14
N PRO A 134 10.62 1.56 -13.98
CA PRO A 134 10.69 0.53 -15.01
C PRO A 134 10.10 0.97 -16.34
N LEU A 135 8.98 1.70 -16.32
CA LEU A 135 8.36 2.23 -17.53
C LEU A 135 9.27 3.23 -18.25
N TRP A 136 9.94 4.11 -17.50
CA TRP A 136 10.88 5.06 -18.04
C TRP A 136 12.11 4.36 -18.63
N LEU A 137 12.69 3.39 -17.92
CA LEU A 137 13.85 2.61 -18.39
C LEU A 137 13.54 1.88 -19.70
N GLN A 138 12.35 1.29 -19.83
CA GLN A 138 11.97 0.52 -21.02
C GLN A 138 11.52 1.42 -22.16
N ASN A 139 10.66 2.42 -21.92
CA ASN A 139 10.05 3.21 -22.99
C ASN A 139 10.93 4.39 -23.46
N VAL A 140 11.76 4.94 -22.57
CA VAL A 140 12.60 6.11 -22.91
C VAL A 140 14.03 5.69 -23.21
N LEU A 141 14.62 4.82 -22.39
CA LEU A 141 15.99 4.33 -22.59
C LEU A 141 16.09 3.07 -23.46
N GLY A 142 14.95 2.45 -23.81
CA GLY A 142 14.91 1.25 -24.64
C GLY A 142 15.52 0.00 -24.02
N LEU A 143 15.66 -0.02 -22.67
CA LEU A 143 16.23 -1.17 -21.98
C LEU A 143 15.28 -2.38 -22.04
N SER A 144 15.87 -3.57 -22.10
CA SER A 144 15.08 -4.80 -21.97
C SER A 144 14.45 -4.90 -20.56
N PRO A 145 13.36 -5.68 -20.38
CA PRO A 145 12.80 -5.93 -19.06
C PRO A 145 13.81 -6.49 -18.06
N VAL A 146 14.74 -7.31 -18.52
CA VAL A 146 15.82 -7.91 -17.71
C VAL A 146 16.80 -6.84 -17.24
N ASP A 147 17.28 -5.99 -18.16
CA ASP A 147 18.23 -4.91 -17.83
C ASP A 147 17.58 -3.90 -16.88
N SER A 148 16.30 -3.56 -17.11
CA SER A 148 15.51 -2.73 -16.19
C SER A 148 15.43 -3.36 -14.79
N GLY A 149 15.23 -4.68 -14.70
CA GLY A 149 15.26 -5.43 -13.46
C GLY A 149 16.61 -5.37 -12.75
N LEU A 150 17.72 -5.46 -13.49
CA LEU A 150 19.07 -5.33 -12.93
C LEU A 150 19.33 -3.94 -12.35
N VAL A 151 18.84 -2.89 -13.01
CA VAL A 151 18.90 -1.52 -12.45
C VAL A 151 18.14 -1.43 -11.14
N LEU A 152 16.96 -2.06 -11.05
CA LEU A 152 16.17 -2.07 -9.83
C LEU A 152 16.80 -2.85 -8.67
N LEU A 153 17.75 -3.77 -8.94
CA LEU A 153 18.51 -4.44 -7.88
C LEU A 153 19.35 -3.45 -7.07
N TRP A 154 19.85 -2.38 -7.67
CA TRP A 154 20.57 -1.33 -6.95
C TRP A 154 19.64 -0.58 -5.98
N LEU A 155 18.40 -0.33 -6.40
CA LEU A 155 17.37 0.25 -5.54
C LEU A 155 17.06 -0.68 -4.35
N ALA A 156 16.88 -1.97 -4.62
CA ALA A 156 16.64 -2.98 -3.58
C ALA A 156 17.83 -3.10 -2.61
N GLY A 157 19.07 -3.07 -3.14
CA GLY A 157 20.30 -3.04 -2.34
C GLY A 157 20.37 -1.81 -1.44
N GLY A 158 20.04 -0.64 -1.96
CA GLY A 158 19.95 0.60 -1.18
C GLY A 158 18.92 0.53 -0.07
N ALA A 159 17.73 0.01 -0.37
CA ALA A 159 16.66 -0.18 0.61
C ALA A 159 17.07 -1.17 1.72
N PHE A 160 17.74 -2.27 1.35
CA PHE A 160 18.28 -3.24 2.31
C PHE A 160 19.29 -2.61 3.27
N LEU A 161 20.26 -1.84 2.76
CA LEU A 161 21.25 -1.14 3.57
C LEU A 161 20.59 -0.08 4.46
N ALA A 162 19.68 0.71 3.92
CA ALA A 162 18.94 1.73 4.66
C ALA A 162 18.11 1.11 5.80
N SER A 163 17.47 -0.04 5.56
CA SER A 163 16.72 -0.77 6.59
C SER A 163 17.63 -1.25 7.72
N GLY A 164 18.83 -1.79 7.40
CA GLY A 164 19.81 -2.21 8.40
C GLY A 164 20.31 -1.04 9.25
N VAL A 165 20.66 0.08 8.62
CA VAL A 165 21.09 1.31 9.30
C VAL A 165 19.95 1.89 10.14
N GLY A 166 18.73 1.96 9.59
CA GLY A 166 17.54 2.43 10.29
C GLY A 166 17.22 1.60 11.53
N GLY A 167 17.32 0.28 11.42
CA GLY A 167 17.17 -0.64 12.56
C GLY A 167 18.24 -0.40 13.67
N ALA A 168 19.50 -0.23 13.29
CA ALA A 168 20.58 0.05 14.23
C ALA A 168 20.44 1.42 14.93
N LEU A 169 19.82 2.39 14.27
CA LEU A 169 19.58 3.74 14.80
C LEU A 169 18.27 3.87 15.57
N SER A 170 17.32 2.96 15.41
CA SER A 170 15.98 3.05 16.01
C SER A 170 15.99 3.12 17.54
N GLY A 171 17.01 2.54 18.18
CA GLY A 171 17.21 2.63 19.65
C GLY A 171 17.95 3.90 20.13
N LYS A 172 18.51 4.70 19.21
CA LYS A 172 19.35 5.86 19.52
C LYS A 172 18.73 7.19 19.12
N LEU A 173 17.81 7.17 18.18
CA LEU A 173 17.14 8.37 17.67
C LEU A 173 15.68 8.44 18.12
N ALA A 174 15.22 9.64 18.44
CA ALA A 174 13.78 9.85 18.63
C ALA A 174 13.02 9.48 17.33
N PRO A 175 11.86 8.81 17.41
CA PRO A 175 11.13 8.35 16.23
C PRO A 175 10.85 9.47 15.20
N ALA A 176 10.51 10.67 15.68
CA ALA A 176 10.28 11.82 14.80
C ALA A 176 11.55 12.27 14.04
N MET A 177 12.72 12.09 14.64
CA MET A 177 13.99 12.45 13.99
C MET A 177 14.36 11.42 12.92
N ALA A 178 14.14 10.12 13.20
CA ALA A 178 14.34 9.06 12.21
C ALA A 178 13.48 9.28 10.96
N VAL A 179 12.19 9.63 11.12
CA VAL A 179 11.28 9.96 10.02
C VAL A 179 11.77 11.17 9.23
N ARG A 180 12.18 12.26 9.90
CA ARG A 180 12.69 13.46 9.22
C ARG A 180 13.94 13.18 8.39
N ILE A 181 14.87 12.38 8.90
CA ILE A 181 16.08 11.97 8.18
C ILE A 181 15.69 11.11 6.96
N GLY A 182 14.79 10.13 7.14
CA GLY A 182 14.33 9.25 6.07
C GLY A 182 13.69 10.05 4.92
N VAL A 183 12.73 10.91 5.23
CA VAL A 183 12.04 11.78 4.24
C VAL A 183 13.04 12.75 3.58
N GLY A 184 14.01 13.28 4.32
CA GLY A 184 15.05 14.13 3.76
C GLY A 184 15.93 13.40 2.74
N LEU A 185 16.34 12.17 3.04
CA LEU A 185 17.10 11.32 2.12
C LEU A 185 16.28 10.93 0.89
N GLU A 186 15.00 10.62 1.07
CA GLU A 186 14.08 10.32 -0.03
C GLU A 186 13.95 11.54 -0.98
N LEU A 187 13.75 12.74 -0.42
CA LEU A 187 13.68 13.97 -1.20
C LEU A 187 14.95 14.19 -2.03
N VAL A 188 16.13 14.00 -1.44
CA VAL A 188 17.42 14.13 -2.14
C VAL A 188 17.53 13.08 -3.25
N GLY A 189 17.13 11.84 -2.98
CA GLY A 189 17.12 10.75 -3.97
C GLY A 189 16.22 11.07 -5.16
N VAL A 190 14.97 11.48 -4.90
CA VAL A 190 13.99 11.82 -5.95
C VAL A 190 14.47 13.00 -6.78
N LEU A 191 14.99 14.06 -6.16
CA LEU A 191 15.55 15.22 -6.87
C LEU A 191 16.76 14.80 -7.71
N GLY A 192 17.62 13.93 -7.20
CA GLY A 192 18.75 13.38 -7.94
C GLY A 192 18.32 12.65 -9.21
N VAL A 193 17.34 11.76 -9.11
CA VAL A 193 16.78 11.03 -10.26
C VAL A 193 16.12 12.00 -11.25
N ALA A 194 15.35 12.98 -10.79
CA ALA A 194 14.69 13.96 -11.66
C ALA A 194 15.70 14.82 -12.45
N LEU A 195 16.79 15.24 -11.81
CA LEU A 195 17.85 16.01 -12.45
C LEU A 195 18.62 15.19 -13.50
N LEU A 196 18.93 13.92 -13.19
CA LEU A 196 19.59 13.00 -14.11
C LEU A 196 18.68 12.67 -15.30
N ALA A 197 17.42 12.36 -15.07
CA ALA A 197 16.44 12.08 -16.11
C ALA A 197 16.28 13.25 -17.09
N ASN A 198 16.27 14.49 -16.58
CA ASN A 198 16.20 15.69 -17.40
C ASN A 198 17.45 15.89 -18.27
N LYS A 199 18.65 15.57 -17.76
CA LYS A 199 19.90 15.62 -18.55
C LYS A 199 19.90 14.58 -19.66
N ILE A 200 19.49 13.35 -19.36
CA ILE A 200 19.47 12.24 -20.32
C ILE A 200 18.42 12.49 -21.40
N GLY A 201 17.22 12.94 -21.02
CA GLY A 201 16.16 13.28 -21.98
C GLY A 201 16.53 14.38 -22.97
N ARG A 202 17.37 15.34 -22.58
CA ARG A 202 17.87 16.40 -23.48
C ARG A 202 19.01 15.92 -24.40
N ALA A 203 19.69 14.84 -24.08
CA ALA A 203 20.77 14.31 -24.89
C ALA A 203 20.30 13.43 -26.06
N HIS A 204 19.00 13.03 -26.02
CA HIS A 204 18.37 12.18 -27.04
C HIS A 204 17.37 12.92 -27.93
N VAL A 205 17.22 14.25 -27.78
CA VAL A 205 16.51 15.16 -28.68
C VAL A 205 17.48 15.99 -29.49
#